data_1ff963cfe64e795be38b242197dadd48
#
_entry.id   1ff963cfe64e795be38b242197dadd48
#
_cell.length_a   1.000
_cell.length_b   1.000
_cell.length_c   1.000
_cell.angle_alpha   90.00
_cell.angle_beta   90.00
_cell.angle_gamma   90.00
#
_symmetry.space_group_name_H-M   'P 1'
#
loop_
_entity.id
_entity.type
_entity.pdbx_description
1 polymer ?
#
loop_
_entity_poly.entity_id
_entity_poly.type
_entity_poly.pdbx_seq_one_letter_code
_entity_poly.pdbx_strand_id
1 'polypeptide(L)'
;EIELEVMTCPKMVYVKQKDDFLTTDELDANDRVENISGTALRQALQHRHALPDWFSFPEIIQTLQTAYPPKHEQGFTLFFTGLSGSGKSTLAKAVQAKLSEANTRTVTLLDGDVIRKNLSAGLGFSKKDRDINVKRLGYVASEITKHRGIAICASIAPYVEARRFVRKQVEQYGGFIEIYVATPFDVCKSRDIKGLYQQAEEGVITGFTGVDDPYEAPEQPELVIDTSQMTIPEALEVIFHGLQQLGFYENNCATYVSQRHASKKQVQFVAENMTDII
;
A
#
# COMPACT_ATOMS: atom_id res chain seq x y z
N GLU A 1 2.50 39.22 -25.88
CA GLU A 1 3.50 39.21 -24.79
C GLU A 1 2.73 39.40 -23.49
N ILE A 2 2.92 38.49 -22.55
CA ILE A 2 2.35 38.62 -21.19
C ILE A 2 3.45 39.20 -20.32
N GLU A 3 3.27 40.46 -19.88
CA GLU A 3 4.14 41.06 -18.89
C GLU A 3 3.90 40.43 -17.53
N LEU A 4 4.86 39.68 -17.02
CA LEU A 4 4.80 39.07 -15.67
C LEU A 4 5.59 39.95 -14.71
N GLU A 5 4.92 40.50 -13.72
CA GLU A 5 5.56 41.20 -12.60
C GLU A 5 5.93 40.17 -11.52
N VAL A 6 7.25 40.09 -11.21
CA VAL A 6 7.73 39.17 -10.16
C VAL A 6 7.77 39.91 -8.83
N MET A 7 6.87 39.59 -7.94
CA MET A 7 6.88 40.10 -6.56
C MET A 7 7.72 39.16 -5.67
N THR A 8 8.79 39.66 -5.08
CA THR A 8 9.61 38.94 -4.10
C THR A 8 9.06 39.16 -2.69
N CYS A 9 8.73 38.07 -2.01
CA CYS A 9 8.34 38.14 -0.60
C CYS A 9 9.56 37.76 0.28
N PRO A 10 9.85 38.56 1.33
CA PRO A 10 10.91 38.22 2.28
C PRO A 10 10.57 36.94 3.03
N LYS A 11 11.59 36.22 3.47
CA LYS A 11 11.39 35.03 4.28
C LYS A 11 10.89 35.45 5.68
N MET A 12 9.72 34.94 6.03
CA MET A 12 9.13 35.12 7.36
C MET A 12 9.55 34.00 8.30
N VAL A 13 9.82 34.31 9.56
CA VAL A 13 10.15 33.37 10.64
C VAL A 13 9.39 33.73 11.90
N TYR A 14 8.97 32.72 12.67
CA TYR A 14 8.28 32.95 13.93
C TYR A 14 9.28 33.23 15.06
N VAL A 15 9.06 34.29 15.82
CA VAL A 15 9.87 34.69 16.95
C VAL A 15 9.11 34.45 18.25
N LYS A 16 9.49 33.40 18.97
CA LYS A 16 8.76 32.92 20.16
C LYS A 16 8.57 33.97 21.25
N GLN A 17 9.58 34.80 21.48
CA GLN A 17 9.52 35.84 22.54
C GLN A 17 8.56 36.94 22.22
N LYS A 18 8.32 37.21 20.93
CA LYS A 18 7.45 38.31 20.44
C LYS A 18 6.06 37.77 20.07
N ASP A 19 5.90 36.46 20.03
CA ASP A 19 4.68 35.76 19.56
C ASP A 19 4.18 36.27 18.21
N ASP A 20 5.16 36.51 17.29
CA ASP A 20 4.87 37.13 15.99
C ASP A 20 5.80 36.64 14.88
N PHE A 21 5.39 36.85 13.65
CA PHE A 21 6.19 36.55 12.45
C PHE A 21 6.91 37.81 12.00
N LEU A 22 8.23 37.73 11.95
CA LEU A 22 9.10 38.79 11.44
C LEU A 22 9.83 38.35 10.18
N THR A 23 10.21 39.33 9.35
CA THR A 23 11.16 39.08 8.26
C THR A 23 12.55 38.84 8.80
N THR A 24 13.38 38.12 8.06
CA THR A 24 14.77 37.85 8.47
C THR A 24 15.58 39.14 8.71
N ASP A 25 15.18 40.26 8.09
CA ASP A 25 15.87 41.56 8.19
C ASP A 25 15.45 42.36 9.43
N GLU A 26 14.33 41.98 10.06
CA GLU A 26 13.78 42.61 11.28
C GLU A 26 14.19 41.90 12.58
N LEU A 27 15.05 40.87 12.48
CA LEU A 27 15.48 40.08 13.61
C LEU A 27 16.56 40.79 14.44
N ASP A 28 16.37 40.79 15.77
CA ASP A 28 17.38 41.20 16.73
C ASP A 28 18.34 40.06 17.08
N ALA A 29 19.55 40.37 17.51
CA ALA A 29 20.59 39.40 17.86
C ALA A 29 20.17 38.39 18.96
N ASN A 30 19.16 38.70 19.76
CA ASN A 30 18.65 37.87 20.84
C ASN A 30 17.34 37.13 20.50
N ASP A 31 16.83 37.30 19.29
CA ASP A 31 15.57 36.67 18.88
C ASP A 31 15.74 35.15 18.71
N ARG A 32 14.89 34.39 19.36
CA ARG A 32 14.81 32.93 19.19
C ARG A 32 13.80 32.59 18.10
N VAL A 33 14.33 32.20 16.96
CA VAL A 33 13.56 31.82 15.79
C VAL A 33 13.13 30.36 15.91
N GLU A 34 11.84 30.10 15.75
CA GLU A 34 11.31 28.73 15.54
C GLU A 34 10.92 28.56 14.07
N ASN A 35 11.25 27.39 13.52
CA ASN A 35 10.93 27.03 12.15
C ASN A 35 10.64 25.55 12.06
N ILE A 36 9.66 25.17 11.24
CA ILE A 36 9.35 23.79 10.93
C ILE A 36 9.72 23.54 9.47
N SER A 37 10.68 22.65 9.24
CA SER A 37 11.02 22.24 7.88
C SER A 37 9.87 21.43 7.26
N GLY A 38 9.74 21.44 5.94
CA GLY A 38 8.74 20.64 5.24
C GLY A 38 8.84 19.13 5.53
N THR A 39 10.05 18.63 5.85
CA THR A 39 10.26 17.24 6.27
C THR A 39 9.72 17.00 7.68
N ALA A 40 10.04 17.90 8.64
CA ALA A 40 9.54 17.81 10.01
C ALA A 40 8.01 17.93 10.05
N LEU A 41 7.43 18.80 9.24
CA LEU A 41 5.98 18.93 9.08
C LEU A 41 5.34 17.62 8.59
N ARG A 42 5.86 17.04 7.50
CA ARG A 42 5.34 15.77 6.99
C ARG A 42 5.44 14.65 8.03
N GLN A 43 6.55 14.57 8.76
CA GLN A 43 6.72 13.59 9.85
C GLN A 43 5.70 13.82 10.97
N ALA A 44 5.51 15.06 11.41
CA ALA A 44 4.53 15.39 12.44
C ALA A 44 3.10 15.00 12.00
N LEU A 45 2.71 15.30 10.76
CA LEU A 45 1.41 14.92 10.22
C LEU A 45 1.25 13.40 10.13
N GLN A 46 2.27 12.68 9.63
CA GLN A 46 2.25 11.21 9.50
C GLN A 46 2.18 10.48 10.84
N HIS A 47 2.70 11.06 11.90
CA HIS A 47 2.66 10.50 13.26
C HIS A 47 1.58 11.12 14.14
N ARG A 48 0.72 11.98 13.57
CA ARG A 48 -0.32 12.74 14.30
C ARG A 48 0.24 13.50 15.50
N HIS A 49 1.51 13.95 15.41
CA HIS A 49 2.07 14.83 16.41
C HIS A 49 1.37 16.20 16.34
N ALA A 50 1.12 16.80 17.51
CA ALA A 50 0.60 18.14 17.56
C ALA A 50 1.58 19.12 16.90
N LEU A 51 1.06 19.97 16.02
CA LEU A 51 1.82 21.09 15.48
C LEU A 51 1.66 22.29 16.44
N PRO A 52 2.67 23.15 16.55
CA PRO A 52 2.55 24.35 17.37
C PRO A 52 1.41 25.25 16.87
N ASP A 53 0.72 25.91 17.80
CA ASP A 53 -0.41 26.78 17.49
C ASP A 53 -0.05 27.94 16.56
N TRP A 54 1.20 28.41 16.62
CA TRP A 54 1.69 29.45 15.72
C TRP A 54 1.91 29.00 14.28
N PHE A 55 1.95 27.66 14.01
CA PHE A 55 2.32 27.16 12.68
C PHE A 55 1.30 27.53 11.61
N SER A 56 0.01 27.38 11.88
CA SER A 56 -1.06 27.68 10.93
C SER A 56 -2.44 27.66 11.62
N PHE A 57 -3.48 28.12 10.91
CA PHE A 57 -4.85 28.06 11.39
C PHE A 57 -5.32 26.60 11.56
N PRO A 58 -6.17 26.32 12.58
CA PRO A 58 -6.67 24.94 12.86
C PRO A 58 -7.31 24.26 11.64
N GLU A 59 -8.04 25.00 10.82
CA GLU A 59 -8.70 24.46 9.60
C GLU A 59 -7.69 24.03 8.54
N ILE A 60 -6.57 24.77 8.44
CA ILE A 60 -5.48 24.42 7.53
C ILE A 60 -4.75 23.18 8.04
N ILE A 61 -4.48 23.10 9.35
CA ILE A 61 -3.88 21.91 9.98
C ILE A 61 -4.76 20.70 9.74
N GLN A 62 -6.07 20.79 9.91
CA GLN A 62 -7.00 19.69 9.65
C GLN A 62 -6.98 19.27 8.17
N THR A 63 -6.90 20.22 7.25
CA THR A 63 -6.78 19.96 5.81
C THR A 63 -5.46 19.22 5.50
N LEU A 64 -4.34 19.66 6.10
CA LEU A 64 -3.04 19.01 5.96
C LEU A 64 -3.04 17.59 6.54
N GLN A 65 -3.64 17.37 7.71
CA GLN A 65 -3.78 16.03 8.31
C GLN A 65 -4.62 15.10 7.43
N THR A 66 -5.61 15.63 6.73
CA THR A 66 -6.40 14.87 5.76
C THR A 66 -5.61 14.57 4.50
N ALA A 67 -4.78 15.50 4.01
CA ALA A 67 -3.96 15.33 2.83
C ALA A 67 -2.74 14.41 3.06
N TYR A 68 -2.20 14.41 4.27
CA TYR A 68 -1.02 13.62 4.66
C TYR A 68 -1.35 12.67 5.82
N PRO A 69 -2.19 11.65 5.60
CA PRO A 69 -2.57 10.72 6.65
C PRO A 69 -1.38 9.84 7.09
N PRO A 70 -1.44 9.27 8.30
CA PRO A 70 -0.49 8.26 8.74
C PRO A 70 -0.43 7.07 7.78
N LYS A 71 0.69 6.34 7.76
CA LYS A 71 0.88 5.20 6.84
C LYS A 71 -0.23 4.15 6.95
N HIS A 72 -0.70 3.86 8.16
CA HIS A 72 -1.78 2.89 8.38
C HIS A 72 -3.15 3.34 7.82
N GLU A 73 -3.32 4.63 7.51
CA GLU A 73 -4.50 5.18 6.84
C GLU A 73 -4.30 5.39 5.33
N GLN A 74 -3.05 5.31 4.84
CA GLN A 74 -2.75 5.42 3.41
C GLN A 74 -3.15 4.14 2.68
N GLY A 75 -3.56 4.28 1.42
CA GLY A 75 -3.68 3.13 0.54
C GLY A 75 -2.33 2.45 0.31
N PHE A 76 -2.35 1.16 0.02
CA PHE A 76 -1.14 0.44 -0.37
C PHE A 76 -1.44 -0.74 -1.29
N THR A 77 -0.41 -1.18 -2.00
CA THR A 77 -0.47 -2.34 -2.88
C THR A 77 0.44 -3.44 -2.33
N LEU A 78 -0.12 -4.64 -2.13
CA LEU A 78 0.64 -5.88 -1.95
C LEU A 78 0.84 -6.53 -3.30
N PHE A 79 2.08 -6.62 -3.74
CA PHE A 79 2.42 -7.15 -5.05
C PHE A 79 3.13 -8.49 -4.95
N PHE A 80 2.35 -9.58 -5.05
CA PHE A 80 2.88 -10.93 -5.06
C PHE A 80 3.48 -11.27 -6.43
N THR A 81 4.74 -11.68 -6.44
CA THR A 81 5.45 -12.19 -7.61
C THR A 81 6.08 -13.56 -7.33
N GLY A 82 6.35 -14.34 -8.36
CA GLY A 82 6.91 -15.69 -8.23
C GLY A 82 6.41 -16.62 -9.33
N LEU A 83 6.96 -17.83 -9.42
CA LEU A 83 6.65 -18.83 -10.44
C LEU A 83 5.17 -19.30 -10.41
N SER A 84 4.69 -19.87 -11.50
CA SER A 84 3.42 -20.60 -11.49
C SER A 84 3.47 -21.72 -10.44
N GLY A 85 2.36 -22.00 -9.73
CA GLY A 85 2.38 -23.03 -8.68
C GLY A 85 3.08 -22.63 -7.36
N SER A 86 3.69 -21.43 -7.26
CA SER A 86 4.38 -21.00 -6.03
C SER A 86 3.46 -20.66 -4.84
N GLY A 87 2.13 -20.59 -5.03
CA GLY A 87 1.19 -20.30 -3.94
C GLY A 87 0.69 -18.87 -3.85
N LYS A 88 1.07 -17.97 -4.78
CA LYS A 88 0.66 -16.54 -4.78
C LYS A 88 -0.83 -16.31 -4.59
N SER A 89 -1.66 -16.91 -5.43
CA SER A 89 -3.12 -16.70 -5.39
C SER A 89 -3.74 -17.23 -4.09
N THR A 90 -3.19 -18.29 -3.52
CA THR A 90 -3.63 -18.85 -2.25
C THR A 90 -3.32 -17.90 -1.10
N LEU A 91 -2.08 -17.41 -1.03
CA LEU A 91 -1.67 -16.43 -0.03
C LEU A 91 -2.41 -15.10 -0.19
N ALA A 92 -2.56 -14.61 -1.42
CA ALA A 92 -3.28 -13.38 -1.71
C ALA A 92 -4.74 -13.42 -1.25
N LYS A 93 -5.44 -14.55 -1.46
CA LYS A 93 -6.81 -14.77 -0.96
C LYS A 93 -6.86 -14.83 0.56
N ALA A 94 -5.91 -15.51 1.20
CA ALA A 94 -5.83 -15.59 2.65
C ALA A 94 -5.56 -14.22 3.29
N VAL A 95 -4.66 -13.42 2.70
CA VAL A 95 -4.39 -12.03 3.11
C VAL A 95 -5.63 -11.16 2.91
N GLN A 96 -6.32 -11.29 1.76
CA GLN A 96 -7.56 -10.58 1.50
C GLN A 96 -8.61 -10.85 2.58
N ALA A 97 -8.84 -12.11 2.90
CA ALA A 97 -9.81 -12.50 3.93
C ALA A 97 -9.47 -11.84 5.28
N LYS A 98 -8.23 -11.95 5.73
CA LYS A 98 -7.79 -11.40 7.02
C LYS A 98 -7.84 -9.85 7.06
N LEU A 99 -7.48 -9.16 5.98
CA LEU A 99 -7.61 -7.70 5.88
C LEU A 99 -9.08 -7.27 5.84
N SER A 100 -9.95 -8.04 5.18
CA SER A 100 -11.39 -7.75 5.11
C SER A 100 -12.09 -7.94 6.46
N GLU A 101 -11.65 -8.89 7.28
CA GLU A 101 -12.15 -9.09 8.64
C GLU A 101 -11.88 -7.87 9.54
N ALA A 102 -10.77 -7.18 9.34
CA ALA A 102 -10.45 -5.95 10.07
C ALA A 102 -11.38 -4.77 9.71
N ASN A 103 -12.11 -4.84 8.59
CA ASN A 103 -13.16 -3.93 8.10
C ASN A 103 -12.80 -2.44 8.12
N THR A 104 -11.52 -2.11 7.93
CA THR A 104 -11.03 -0.73 8.02
C THR A 104 -10.98 -0.04 6.66
N ARG A 105 -10.79 -0.81 5.58
CA ARG A 105 -10.61 -0.28 4.21
C ARG A 105 -11.06 -1.29 3.16
N THR A 106 -11.42 -0.79 1.98
CA THR A 106 -11.74 -1.66 0.83
C THR A 106 -10.50 -2.43 0.37
N VAL A 107 -10.62 -3.75 0.28
CA VAL A 107 -9.56 -4.65 -0.18
C VAL A 107 -9.96 -5.25 -1.54
N THR A 108 -9.15 -5.01 -2.55
CA THR A 108 -9.39 -5.51 -3.91
C THR A 108 -8.31 -6.51 -4.31
N LEU A 109 -8.72 -7.75 -4.62
CA LEU A 109 -7.83 -8.77 -5.17
C LEU A 109 -7.77 -8.66 -6.69
N LEU A 110 -6.59 -8.43 -7.22
CA LEU A 110 -6.26 -8.40 -8.64
C LEU A 110 -5.48 -9.69 -9.00
N ASP A 111 -6.21 -10.79 -9.14
CA ASP A 111 -5.63 -12.07 -9.53
C ASP A 111 -5.26 -12.05 -11.02
N GLY A 112 -4.08 -12.55 -11.37
CA GLY A 112 -3.54 -12.49 -12.72
C GLY A 112 -4.41 -13.19 -13.76
N ASP A 113 -5.09 -14.29 -13.42
CA ASP A 113 -5.98 -15.00 -14.34
C ASP A 113 -7.27 -14.21 -14.59
N VAL A 114 -7.82 -13.56 -13.57
CA VAL A 114 -9.00 -12.67 -13.70
C VAL A 114 -8.66 -11.45 -14.53
N ILE A 115 -7.51 -10.84 -14.27
CA ILE A 115 -7.02 -9.67 -15.03
C ILE A 115 -6.82 -10.02 -16.51
N ARG A 116 -6.26 -11.19 -16.82
CA ARG A 116 -6.09 -11.63 -18.22
C ARG A 116 -7.41 -11.81 -18.94
N LYS A 117 -8.44 -12.31 -18.28
CA LYS A 117 -9.77 -12.49 -18.88
C LYS A 117 -10.50 -11.18 -19.15
N ASN A 118 -10.34 -10.19 -18.28
CA ASN A 118 -11.12 -8.95 -18.33
C ASN A 118 -10.29 -7.77 -18.88
N LEU A 119 -9.24 -7.38 -18.20
CA LEU A 119 -8.47 -6.17 -18.51
C LEU A 119 -7.46 -6.40 -19.64
N SER A 120 -6.97 -7.61 -19.78
CA SER A 120 -5.92 -7.98 -20.74
C SER A 120 -6.37 -9.06 -21.72
N ALA A 121 -7.68 -9.14 -22.00
CA ALA A 121 -8.22 -10.00 -23.04
C ALA A 121 -7.54 -9.68 -24.39
N GLY A 122 -7.11 -10.72 -25.09
CA GLY A 122 -6.39 -10.61 -26.37
C GLY A 122 -4.88 -10.47 -26.26
N LEU A 123 -4.28 -10.29 -25.06
CA LEU A 123 -2.83 -10.39 -24.88
C LEU A 123 -2.38 -11.84 -24.86
N GLY A 124 -1.29 -12.14 -25.59
CA GLY A 124 -0.59 -13.41 -25.56
C GLY A 124 0.36 -13.57 -24.38
N PHE A 125 1.39 -14.42 -24.56
CA PHE A 125 2.41 -14.71 -23.55
C PHE A 125 3.82 -14.23 -23.95
N SER A 126 3.94 -13.43 -25.03
CA SER A 126 5.20 -12.78 -25.37
C SER A 126 5.69 -11.89 -24.23
N LYS A 127 6.99 -11.61 -24.15
CA LYS A 127 7.57 -10.67 -23.19
C LYS A 127 6.81 -9.35 -23.18
N LYS A 128 6.54 -8.80 -24.38
CA LYS A 128 5.80 -7.55 -24.57
C LYS A 128 4.39 -7.62 -23.98
N ASP A 129 3.66 -8.72 -24.24
CA ASP A 129 2.30 -8.88 -23.72
C ASP A 129 2.27 -9.02 -22.21
N ARG A 130 3.27 -9.72 -21.64
CA ARG A 130 3.43 -9.84 -20.18
C ARG A 130 3.71 -8.49 -19.54
N ASP A 131 4.59 -7.68 -20.12
CA ASP A 131 4.88 -6.33 -19.63
C ASP A 131 3.65 -5.43 -19.69
N ILE A 132 2.90 -5.47 -20.79
CA ILE A 132 1.65 -4.73 -20.93
C ILE A 132 0.64 -5.18 -19.86
N ASN A 133 0.48 -6.49 -19.64
CA ASN A 133 -0.41 -7.03 -18.62
C ASN A 133 -0.03 -6.56 -17.21
N VAL A 134 1.25 -6.61 -16.86
CA VAL A 134 1.75 -6.16 -15.54
C VAL A 134 1.55 -4.65 -15.37
N LYS A 135 1.82 -3.86 -16.40
CA LYS A 135 1.60 -2.40 -16.37
C LYS A 135 0.12 -2.04 -16.21
N ARG A 136 -0.79 -2.73 -16.90
CA ARG A 136 -2.24 -2.55 -16.73
C ARG A 136 -2.70 -2.90 -15.32
N LEU A 137 -2.24 -4.03 -14.81
CA LEU A 137 -2.47 -4.45 -13.42
C LEU A 137 -1.98 -3.37 -12.43
N GLY A 138 -0.76 -2.86 -12.65
CA GLY A 138 -0.18 -1.80 -11.84
C GLY A 138 -0.97 -0.50 -11.87
N TYR A 139 -1.49 -0.11 -13.04
CA TYR A 139 -2.34 1.07 -13.15
C TYR A 139 -3.60 0.96 -12.30
N VAL A 140 -4.31 -0.17 -12.38
CA VAL A 140 -5.50 -0.41 -11.53
C VAL A 140 -5.14 -0.40 -10.05
N ALA A 141 -4.03 -1.04 -9.68
CA ALA A 141 -3.54 -1.05 -8.30
C ALA A 141 -3.19 0.37 -7.80
N SER A 142 -2.59 1.21 -8.65
CA SER A 142 -2.24 2.59 -8.30
C SER A 142 -3.49 3.45 -8.06
N GLU A 143 -4.55 3.30 -8.86
CA GLU A 143 -5.81 4.02 -8.65
C GLU A 143 -6.51 3.57 -7.35
N ILE A 144 -6.51 2.26 -7.03
CA ILE A 144 -7.02 1.76 -5.76
C ILE A 144 -6.23 2.36 -4.58
N THR A 145 -4.89 2.36 -4.68
CA THR A 145 -4.00 2.92 -3.65
C THR A 145 -4.23 4.42 -3.46
N LYS A 146 -4.36 5.17 -4.55
CA LYS A 146 -4.66 6.61 -4.55
C LYS A 146 -5.95 6.95 -3.79
N HIS A 147 -6.96 6.11 -3.90
CA HIS A 147 -8.23 6.23 -3.20
C HIS A 147 -8.23 5.57 -1.81
N ARG A 148 -7.04 5.36 -1.20
CA ARG A 148 -6.82 4.78 0.14
C ARG A 148 -7.30 3.33 0.29
N GLY A 149 -7.60 2.64 -0.81
CA GLY A 149 -7.89 1.21 -0.81
C GLY A 149 -6.62 0.36 -0.69
N ILE A 150 -6.81 -0.92 -0.47
CA ILE A 150 -5.75 -1.93 -0.47
C ILE A 150 -5.88 -2.76 -1.74
N ALA A 151 -4.86 -2.71 -2.62
CA ALA A 151 -4.78 -3.57 -3.78
C ALA A 151 -3.89 -4.79 -3.47
N ILE A 152 -4.37 -5.98 -3.79
CA ILE A 152 -3.59 -7.21 -3.69
C ILE A 152 -3.41 -7.77 -5.09
N CYS A 153 -2.21 -7.63 -5.65
CA CYS A 153 -1.86 -8.15 -6.96
C CYS A 153 -1.24 -9.55 -6.83
N ALA A 154 -1.76 -10.55 -7.54
CA ALA A 154 -1.19 -11.89 -7.58
C ALA A 154 -0.87 -12.25 -9.04
N SER A 155 0.34 -11.96 -9.49
CA SER A 155 0.81 -12.21 -10.86
C SER A 155 2.21 -12.81 -10.84
N ILE A 156 2.59 -13.55 -11.88
CA ILE A 156 3.98 -14.02 -12.03
C ILE A 156 4.92 -12.82 -12.12
N ALA A 157 4.60 -11.83 -12.97
CA ALA A 157 5.39 -10.61 -13.19
C ALA A 157 6.90 -10.90 -13.30
N PRO A 158 7.34 -11.66 -14.34
CA PRO A 158 8.67 -12.29 -14.34
C PRO A 158 9.82 -11.29 -14.48
N TYR A 159 9.58 -10.10 -15.02
CA TYR A 159 10.65 -9.17 -15.38
C TYR A 159 10.76 -8.01 -14.38
N VAL A 160 11.97 -7.73 -13.92
CA VAL A 160 12.29 -6.67 -12.95
C VAL A 160 11.82 -5.29 -13.41
N GLU A 161 12.03 -4.97 -14.67
CA GLU A 161 11.63 -3.69 -15.28
C GLU A 161 10.12 -3.41 -15.12
N ALA A 162 9.28 -4.41 -15.39
CA ALA A 162 7.84 -4.28 -15.27
C ALA A 162 7.41 -4.05 -13.81
N ARG A 163 8.04 -4.76 -12.86
CA ARG A 163 7.78 -4.59 -11.42
C ARG A 163 8.24 -3.23 -10.92
N ARG A 164 9.43 -2.78 -11.33
CA ARG A 164 9.94 -1.42 -11.01
C ARG A 164 9.03 -0.32 -11.56
N PHE A 165 8.49 -0.51 -12.76
CA PHE A 165 7.52 0.43 -13.33
C PHE A 165 6.26 0.54 -12.45
N VAL A 166 5.68 -0.60 -12.04
CA VAL A 166 4.51 -0.64 -11.17
C VAL A 166 4.81 0.00 -9.81
N ARG A 167 5.95 -0.33 -9.20
CA ARG A 167 6.40 0.27 -7.94
C ARG A 167 6.42 1.81 -8.03
N LYS A 168 7.10 2.36 -9.02
CA LYS A 168 7.18 3.82 -9.23
C LYS A 168 5.81 4.47 -9.41
N GLN A 169 4.89 3.79 -10.06
CA GLN A 169 3.54 4.28 -10.29
C GLN A 169 2.70 4.29 -9.00
N VAL A 170 2.78 3.25 -8.21
CA VAL A 170 2.02 3.12 -6.95
C VAL A 170 2.59 4.04 -5.86
N GLU A 171 3.91 4.13 -5.73
CA GLU A 171 4.59 4.93 -4.71
C GLU A 171 4.32 6.44 -4.80
N GLN A 172 3.76 6.92 -5.91
CA GLN A 172 3.27 8.30 -6.04
C GLN A 172 2.06 8.58 -5.14
N TYR A 173 1.33 7.55 -4.74
CA TYR A 173 0.04 7.67 -4.05
C TYR A 173 -0.03 6.98 -2.69
N GLY A 174 0.86 6.01 -2.44
CA GLY A 174 0.85 5.25 -1.19
C GLY A 174 1.94 4.19 -1.14
N GLY A 175 1.73 3.13 -0.32
CA GLY A 175 2.71 2.08 -0.15
C GLY A 175 2.74 1.06 -1.28
N PHE A 176 3.95 0.58 -1.61
CA PHE A 176 4.14 -0.59 -2.45
C PHE A 176 4.98 -1.61 -1.69
N ILE A 177 4.45 -2.80 -1.52
CA ILE A 177 5.08 -3.90 -0.80
C ILE A 177 5.21 -5.09 -1.75
N GLU A 178 6.42 -5.37 -2.21
CA GLU A 178 6.73 -6.51 -3.06
C GLU A 178 6.90 -7.76 -2.21
N ILE A 179 6.10 -8.78 -2.48
CA ILE A 179 6.16 -10.07 -1.78
C ILE A 179 6.64 -11.11 -2.78
N TYR A 180 7.88 -11.52 -2.63
CA TYR A 180 8.46 -12.58 -3.44
C TYR A 180 8.09 -13.94 -2.86
N VAL A 181 7.28 -14.70 -3.60
CA VAL A 181 6.96 -16.09 -3.27
C VAL A 181 8.03 -17.00 -3.88
N ALA A 182 9.09 -17.22 -3.11
CA ALA A 182 10.36 -17.84 -3.50
C ALA A 182 10.32 -19.38 -3.44
N THR A 183 9.16 -19.98 -3.67
CA THR A 183 9.02 -21.43 -3.69
C THR A 183 9.90 -22.03 -4.79
N PRO A 184 10.73 -23.05 -4.49
CA PRO A 184 11.65 -23.67 -5.45
C PRO A 184 10.95 -24.17 -6.71
N PHE A 185 11.65 -24.06 -7.84
CA PHE A 185 11.13 -24.46 -9.16
C PHE A 185 10.58 -25.89 -9.17
N ASP A 186 11.35 -26.86 -8.64
CA ASP A 186 10.95 -28.26 -8.61
C ASP A 186 9.66 -28.49 -7.82
N VAL A 187 9.45 -27.74 -6.73
CA VAL A 187 8.22 -27.78 -5.95
C VAL A 187 7.06 -27.17 -6.74
N CYS A 188 7.29 -26.05 -7.41
CA CYS A 188 6.28 -25.43 -8.29
C CYS A 188 5.87 -26.37 -9.42
N LYS A 189 6.84 -27.01 -10.05
CA LYS A 189 6.66 -27.99 -11.12
C LYS A 189 5.91 -29.24 -10.63
N SER A 190 6.28 -29.79 -9.48
CA SER A 190 5.59 -30.96 -8.91
C SER A 190 4.13 -30.69 -8.55
N ARG A 191 3.80 -29.46 -8.17
CA ARG A 191 2.43 -29.03 -7.90
C ARG A 191 1.57 -28.92 -9.15
N ASP A 192 2.13 -28.41 -10.22
CA ASP A 192 1.55 -28.14 -11.55
C ASP A 192 0.01 -28.14 -11.64
N ILE A 193 -0.64 -27.40 -10.76
CA ILE A 193 -2.11 -27.40 -10.53
C ILE A 193 -2.91 -27.15 -11.83
N LYS A 194 -2.28 -26.49 -12.80
CA LYS A 194 -2.91 -26.13 -14.08
C LYS A 194 -2.42 -26.97 -15.25
N GLY A 195 -1.51 -27.91 -15.05
CA GLY A 195 -0.86 -28.71 -16.11
C GLY A 195 -0.01 -27.88 -17.09
N LEU A 196 0.42 -26.69 -16.68
CA LEU A 196 1.15 -25.77 -17.57
C LEU A 196 2.62 -26.15 -17.72
N TYR A 197 3.25 -26.71 -16.69
CA TYR A 197 4.62 -27.21 -16.78
C TYR A 197 4.72 -28.42 -17.69
N GLN A 198 3.77 -29.34 -17.54
CA GLN A 198 3.69 -30.50 -18.43
C GLN A 198 3.52 -30.09 -19.90
N GLN A 199 2.58 -29.16 -20.19
CA GLN A 199 2.36 -28.66 -21.54
C GLN A 199 3.56 -27.92 -22.12
N ALA A 200 4.35 -27.22 -21.28
CA ALA A 200 5.57 -26.55 -21.70
C ALA A 200 6.68 -27.57 -22.04
N GLU A 201 6.82 -28.64 -21.26
CA GLU A 201 7.79 -29.71 -21.52
C GLU A 201 7.46 -30.56 -22.75
N GLU A 202 6.15 -30.74 -23.00
CA GLU A 202 5.66 -31.42 -24.21
C GLU A 202 5.72 -30.52 -25.46
N GLY A 203 6.13 -29.25 -25.32
CA GLY A 203 6.22 -28.27 -26.40
C GLY A 203 4.87 -27.77 -26.91
N VAL A 204 3.77 -28.02 -26.17
CA VAL A 204 2.42 -27.56 -26.51
C VAL A 204 2.30 -26.05 -26.27
N ILE A 205 2.94 -25.53 -25.24
CA ILE A 205 3.06 -24.11 -24.99
C ILE A 205 4.53 -23.70 -24.99
N THR A 206 4.81 -22.50 -25.52
CA THR A 206 6.15 -21.91 -25.59
C THR A 206 6.19 -20.58 -24.84
N GLY A 207 7.39 -20.15 -24.45
CA GLY A 207 7.58 -18.94 -23.66
C GLY A 207 7.01 -19.05 -22.26
N PHE A 208 7.08 -20.24 -21.64
CA PHE A 208 6.58 -20.45 -20.29
C PHE A 208 7.62 -20.10 -19.25
N THR A 209 7.28 -19.16 -18.35
CA THR A 209 8.20 -18.65 -17.32
C THR A 209 8.71 -19.76 -16.42
N GLY A 210 10.01 -19.89 -16.33
CA GLY A 210 10.72 -20.89 -15.56
C GLY A 210 11.10 -22.15 -16.35
N VAL A 211 10.62 -22.33 -17.59
CA VAL A 211 10.99 -23.43 -18.49
C VAL A 211 11.84 -22.89 -19.62
N ASP A 212 11.25 -22.20 -20.58
CA ASP A 212 11.88 -21.63 -21.76
C ASP A 212 11.89 -20.09 -21.77
N ASP A 213 11.30 -19.45 -20.75
CA ASP A 213 11.34 -18.00 -20.52
C ASP A 213 11.82 -17.71 -19.08
N PRO A 214 12.75 -16.76 -18.87
CA PRO A 214 13.33 -16.53 -17.55
C PRO A 214 12.34 -15.90 -16.56
N TYR A 215 12.55 -16.21 -15.27
CA TYR A 215 12.02 -15.47 -14.15
C TYR A 215 13.15 -14.69 -13.46
N GLU A 216 13.07 -13.39 -13.50
CA GLU A 216 14.04 -12.51 -12.85
C GLU A 216 13.58 -12.28 -11.40
N ALA A 217 14.25 -12.95 -10.44
CA ALA A 217 13.92 -12.78 -9.02
C ALA A 217 14.08 -11.31 -8.56
N PRO A 218 13.21 -10.81 -7.65
CA PRO A 218 13.41 -9.49 -7.07
C PRO A 218 14.71 -9.41 -6.28
N GLU A 219 15.46 -8.31 -6.46
CA GLU A 219 16.71 -8.06 -5.75
C GLU A 219 16.47 -7.62 -4.30
N GLN A 220 15.46 -6.81 -4.07
CA GLN A 220 15.14 -6.20 -2.78
C GLN A 220 13.61 -6.17 -2.55
N PRO A 221 12.95 -7.33 -2.45
CA PRO A 221 11.55 -7.37 -2.07
C PRO A 221 11.40 -7.01 -0.59
N GLU A 222 10.29 -6.42 -0.20
CA GLU A 222 10.00 -6.14 1.21
C GLU A 222 9.80 -7.43 2.01
N LEU A 223 9.24 -8.47 1.37
CA LEU A 223 9.01 -9.77 2.03
C LEU A 223 9.37 -10.93 1.08
N VAL A 224 9.96 -11.97 1.65
CA VAL A 224 10.25 -13.23 0.97
C VAL A 224 9.52 -14.36 1.68
N ILE A 225 8.78 -15.20 0.93
CA ILE A 225 8.00 -16.31 1.46
C ILE A 225 8.28 -17.58 0.64
N ASP A 226 8.71 -18.64 1.30
CA ASP A 226 8.81 -19.96 0.70
C ASP A 226 7.66 -20.85 1.19
N THR A 227 6.69 -21.10 0.31
CA THR A 227 5.52 -21.96 0.63
C THR A 227 5.83 -23.45 0.66
N SER A 228 7.06 -23.86 0.40
CA SER A 228 7.51 -25.24 0.63
C SER A 228 7.92 -25.49 2.08
N GLN A 229 8.26 -24.41 2.80
CA GLN A 229 8.74 -24.44 4.18
C GLN A 229 7.74 -23.89 5.20
N MET A 230 6.69 -23.21 4.73
CA MET A 230 5.73 -22.52 5.59
C MET A 230 4.30 -22.96 5.28
N THR A 231 3.51 -23.10 6.31
CA THR A 231 2.05 -23.21 6.22
C THR A 231 1.44 -21.86 5.88
N ILE A 232 0.17 -21.83 5.45
CA ILE A 232 -0.54 -20.57 5.17
C ILE A 232 -0.62 -19.68 6.43
N PRO A 233 -0.97 -20.17 7.63
CA PRO A 233 -0.96 -19.34 8.84
C PRO A 233 0.40 -18.71 9.13
N GLU A 234 1.50 -19.46 9.06
CA GLU A 234 2.86 -18.94 9.29
C GLU A 234 3.23 -17.87 8.27
N ALA A 235 2.92 -18.09 6.99
CA ALA A 235 3.14 -17.09 5.95
C ALA A 235 2.33 -15.82 6.18
N LEU A 236 1.08 -15.94 6.67
CA LEU A 236 0.26 -14.79 7.06
C LEU A 236 0.87 -14.01 8.23
N GLU A 237 1.42 -14.69 9.25
CA GLU A 237 2.12 -14.05 10.36
C GLU A 237 3.30 -13.22 9.87
N VAL A 238 4.12 -13.77 8.97
CA VAL A 238 5.25 -13.04 8.36
C VAL A 238 4.77 -11.81 7.60
N ILE A 239 3.72 -11.94 6.78
CA ILE A 239 3.18 -10.82 5.99
C ILE A 239 2.65 -9.72 6.91
N PHE A 240 1.81 -10.07 7.89
CA PHE A 240 1.20 -9.08 8.78
C PHE A 240 2.22 -8.43 9.72
N HIS A 241 3.22 -9.18 10.19
CA HIS A 241 4.33 -8.61 10.93
C HIS A 241 5.14 -7.61 10.08
N GLY A 242 5.43 -7.96 8.82
CA GLY A 242 6.08 -7.03 7.89
C GLY A 242 5.26 -5.77 7.65
N LEU A 243 3.94 -5.89 7.46
CA LEU A 243 3.04 -4.75 7.30
C LEU A 243 3.02 -3.83 8.53
N GLN A 244 3.11 -4.41 9.73
CA GLN A 244 3.22 -3.64 10.98
C GLN A 244 4.56 -2.90 11.05
N GLN A 245 5.67 -3.56 10.76
CA GLN A 245 7.00 -2.92 10.75
C GLN A 245 7.08 -1.77 9.74
N LEU A 246 6.45 -1.92 8.58
CA LEU A 246 6.37 -0.89 7.54
C LEU A 246 5.37 0.23 7.90
N GLY A 247 4.52 0.04 8.93
CA GLY A 247 3.55 1.01 9.40
C GLY A 247 2.22 1.04 8.62
N PHE A 248 1.93 0.05 7.77
CA PHE A 248 0.70 -0.03 6.97
C PHE A 248 -0.43 -0.81 7.65
N TYR A 249 -0.14 -1.50 8.74
CA TYR A 249 -1.11 -2.27 9.52
C TYR A 249 -0.89 -2.07 11.01
N GLU A 250 -1.98 -1.85 11.75
CA GLU A 250 -1.98 -1.80 13.20
C GLU A 250 -2.84 -2.94 13.75
N ASN A 251 -2.34 -3.63 14.75
CA ASN A 251 -3.09 -4.72 15.38
C ASN A 251 -4.09 -4.14 16.39
N ASN A 252 -5.24 -3.67 15.91
CA ASN A 252 -6.28 -3.04 16.70
C ASN A 252 -7.09 -4.04 17.56
N CYS A 253 -6.44 -5.00 18.22
CA CYS A 253 -7.11 -5.92 19.13
C CYS A 253 -7.79 -5.19 20.30
N ALA A 254 -7.29 -4.03 20.72
CA ALA A 254 -7.84 -3.22 21.80
C ALA A 254 -9.09 -2.41 21.39
N THR A 255 -9.16 -1.96 20.12
CA THR A 255 -10.29 -1.11 19.65
C THR A 255 -11.57 -1.92 19.40
N TYR A 256 -11.43 -3.20 19.05
CA TYR A 256 -12.61 -4.07 18.82
C TYR A 256 -13.39 -4.40 20.10
N VAL A 257 -12.70 -4.48 21.23
CA VAL A 257 -13.33 -4.68 22.54
C VAL A 257 -14.06 -3.42 22.99
N SER A 258 -13.48 -2.23 22.78
CA SER A 258 -14.10 -0.96 23.15
C SER A 258 -15.30 -0.61 22.26
N GLN A 259 -15.24 -0.88 20.95
CA GLN A 259 -16.37 -0.63 20.04
C GLN A 259 -17.54 -1.60 20.26
N ARG A 260 -17.28 -2.88 20.59
CA ARG A 260 -18.35 -3.82 21.00
C ARG A 260 -19.03 -3.41 22.30
N HIS A 261 -18.29 -2.82 23.24
CA HIS A 261 -18.88 -2.30 24.48
C HIS A 261 -19.66 -0.99 24.25
N ALA A 262 -19.19 -0.13 23.35
CA ALA A 262 -19.89 1.10 22.97
C ALA A 262 -21.20 0.80 22.21
N SER A 263 -21.15 -0.15 21.24
CA SER A 263 -22.35 -0.52 20.48
C SER A 263 -23.40 -1.27 21.33
N LYS A 264 -22.96 -2.11 22.29
CA LYS A 264 -23.90 -2.72 23.26
C LYS A 264 -24.56 -1.69 24.18
N LYS A 265 -23.81 -0.68 24.66
CA LYS A 265 -24.40 0.44 25.46
C LYS A 265 -25.38 1.27 24.63
N GLN A 266 -25.10 1.51 23.35
CA GLN A 266 -25.97 2.28 22.46
C GLN A 266 -27.26 1.51 22.12
N VAL A 267 -27.19 0.19 21.92
CA VAL A 267 -28.36 -0.67 21.71
C VAL A 267 -29.19 -0.77 22.98
N GLN A 268 -28.57 -0.85 24.17
CA GLN A 268 -29.28 -0.88 25.44
C GLN A 268 -29.97 0.45 25.76
N PHE A 269 -29.33 1.60 25.45
CA PHE A 269 -29.90 2.94 25.59
C PHE A 269 -31.12 3.16 24.69
N VAL A 270 -31.10 2.64 23.46
CA VAL A 270 -32.26 2.69 22.54
C VAL A 270 -33.39 1.80 23.00
N ALA A 271 -33.10 0.62 23.53
CA ALA A 271 -34.13 -0.31 24.06
C ALA A 271 -34.80 0.23 25.30
N GLU A 272 -34.08 0.86 26.23
CA GLU A 272 -34.64 1.45 27.45
C GLU A 272 -35.52 2.69 27.19
N ASN A 273 -35.22 3.49 26.12
CA ASN A 273 -36.02 4.64 25.76
C ASN A 273 -37.21 4.34 24.82
N MET A 274 -37.35 3.11 24.31
CA MET A 274 -38.51 2.70 23.51
C MET A 274 -39.64 2.10 24.38
N THR A 275 -39.41 1.79 25.65
CA THR A 275 -40.43 1.26 26.58
C THR A 275 -41.30 2.37 27.20
N ASP A 276 -40.93 3.63 27.09
CA ASP A 276 -41.68 4.76 27.60
C ASP A 276 -42.63 5.42 26.58
N ILE A 277 -42.81 4.81 25.39
CA ILE A 277 -43.62 5.35 24.28
C ILE A 277 -44.79 4.40 23.88
N ILE A 278 -45.17 3.44 24.73
CA ILE A 278 -46.38 2.62 24.51
C ILE A 278 -47.37 2.79 25.65
#